data_7d59113477fe492f87e53c129646ceec
#
_entry.id   7d59113477fe492f87e53c129646ceec
#
_cell.length_a   1.000
_cell.length_b   1.000
_cell.length_c   1.000
_cell.angle_alpha   90.00
_cell.angle_beta   90.00
_cell.angle_gamma   90.00
#
_symmetry.space_group_name_H-M   'P 1'
#
loop_
_entity.id
_entity.type
_entity.pdbx_description
1 polymer ?
#
loop_
_entity_poly.entity_id
_entity_poly.type
_entity_poly.pdbx_seq_one_letter_code
_entity_poly.pdbx_strand_id
1 'polypeptide(L)'
;MGLITIEMFATLDLVGQAPGGPDEDPVGFPFGGWQAPLLDEVAGAQVGAAYEGTDALLLGRRTYDIFASYWPHQDGGEDGEIATLFNSIPKYVASRGRPDLSWAGSTQLGPDLADAVREIRDRHEDVKVVGSLNLVQTLLREKLFDRLDLWLHPVVLGVGKKVFDDGAVPTNVTLLEPPIAGPRGTVFLRYGLAEGVPATGDMAAPDRGV
;
A
#
# COMPACT_ATOMS: atom_id res chain seq x y z
N MET A 1 2.46 8.73 18.86
CA MET A 1 1.61 8.96 17.65
C MET A 1 2.07 7.95 16.62
N GLY A 2 1.19 7.05 16.24
CA GLY A 2 1.52 5.92 15.38
C GLY A 2 1.81 6.32 13.93
N LEU A 3 2.33 5.38 13.16
CA LEU A 3 2.67 5.54 11.76
C LEU A 3 1.54 5.03 10.87
N ILE A 4 1.26 5.74 9.78
CA ILE A 4 0.43 5.26 8.67
C ILE A 4 1.37 4.93 7.52
N THR A 5 1.53 3.64 7.22
CA THR A 5 2.39 3.16 6.14
C THR A 5 1.54 2.67 4.98
N ILE A 6 1.66 3.33 3.83
CA ILE A 6 1.09 2.86 2.57
C ILE A 6 2.06 1.84 1.97
N GLU A 7 1.60 0.61 1.74
CA GLU A 7 2.36 -0.45 1.11
C GLU A 7 1.73 -0.81 -0.23
N MET A 8 2.48 -0.63 -1.32
CA MET A 8 1.98 -0.81 -2.67
C MET A 8 2.93 -1.64 -3.52
N PHE A 9 2.36 -2.67 -4.14
CA PHE A 9 2.98 -3.41 -5.23
C PHE A 9 2.66 -2.71 -6.55
N ALA A 10 3.67 -2.45 -7.35
CA ALA A 10 3.53 -1.73 -8.61
C ALA A 10 4.45 -2.27 -9.69
N THR A 11 4.03 -2.13 -10.93
CA THR A 11 4.85 -2.34 -12.12
C THR A 11 5.77 -1.14 -12.37
N LEU A 12 6.70 -1.23 -13.33
CA LEU A 12 7.55 -0.08 -13.70
C LEU A 12 6.75 1.12 -14.24
N ASP A 13 5.58 0.89 -14.83
CA ASP A 13 4.64 1.94 -15.22
C ASP A 13 3.61 2.28 -14.14
N LEU A 14 3.90 1.85 -12.90
CA LEU A 14 3.17 2.15 -11.66
C LEU A 14 1.74 1.58 -11.59
N VAL A 15 1.40 0.60 -12.38
CA VAL A 15 0.13 -0.12 -12.25
C VAL A 15 0.18 -0.98 -10.98
N GLY A 16 -0.79 -0.74 -10.08
CA GLY A 16 -0.97 -1.50 -8.83
C GLY A 16 -2.29 -2.29 -8.80
N GLN A 17 -2.97 -2.44 -9.95
CA GLN A 17 -4.24 -3.15 -10.03
C GLN A 17 -4.03 -4.66 -10.03
N ALA A 18 -4.79 -5.38 -9.19
CA ALA A 18 -4.89 -6.84 -9.14
C ALA A 18 -3.52 -7.58 -9.18
N PRO A 19 -2.58 -7.28 -8.27
CA PRO A 19 -1.27 -7.94 -8.27
C PRO A 19 -1.35 -9.42 -7.86
N GLY A 20 -2.24 -9.79 -6.93
CA GLY A 20 -2.20 -11.06 -6.23
C GLY A 20 -2.83 -12.22 -6.98
N GLY A 21 -3.89 -12.01 -7.76
CA GLY A 21 -4.59 -13.10 -8.43
C GLY A 21 -5.31 -12.71 -9.71
N PRO A 22 -5.58 -13.70 -10.60
CA PRO A 22 -6.23 -13.44 -11.89
C PRO A 22 -7.66 -12.92 -11.75
N ASP A 23 -8.37 -13.31 -10.69
CA ASP A 23 -9.76 -12.95 -10.43
C ASP A 23 -9.91 -11.84 -9.38
N GLU A 24 -8.81 -11.22 -8.96
CA GLU A 24 -8.80 -10.18 -7.93
C GLU A 24 -9.59 -8.93 -8.34
N ASP A 25 -9.60 -8.58 -9.62
CA ASP A 25 -10.46 -7.51 -10.14
C ASP A 25 -11.73 -8.09 -10.78
N PRO A 26 -12.92 -7.90 -10.17
CA PRO A 26 -14.18 -8.48 -10.66
C PRO A 26 -14.68 -7.88 -11.98
N VAL A 27 -14.07 -6.77 -12.45
CA VAL A 27 -14.42 -6.15 -13.75
C VAL A 27 -13.53 -6.62 -14.90
N GLY A 28 -12.63 -7.59 -14.64
CA GLY A 28 -11.88 -8.27 -15.68
C GLY A 28 -10.60 -7.55 -16.12
N PHE A 29 -9.67 -7.31 -15.19
CA PHE A 29 -8.34 -6.82 -15.55
C PHE A 29 -7.52 -7.94 -16.23
N PRO A 30 -7.00 -7.72 -17.46
CA PRO A 30 -6.43 -8.81 -18.26
C PRO A 30 -5.10 -9.36 -17.74
N PHE A 31 -4.44 -8.65 -16.79
CA PHE A 31 -3.15 -9.02 -16.23
C PHE A 31 -3.22 -9.34 -14.73
N GLY A 32 -4.40 -9.71 -14.21
CA GLY A 32 -4.53 -10.10 -12.81
C GLY A 32 -3.53 -11.19 -12.40
N GLY A 33 -2.92 -11.06 -11.21
CA GLY A 33 -1.88 -11.98 -10.73
C GLY A 33 -0.49 -11.74 -11.32
N TRP A 34 -0.24 -10.56 -11.91
CA TRP A 34 1.05 -10.24 -12.54
C TRP A 34 2.26 -10.29 -11.59
N GLN A 35 2.05 -10.21 -10.29
CA GLN A 35 3.10 -10.26 -9.29
C GLN A 35 3.61 -11.68 -9.03
N ALA A 36 2.74 -12.67 -9.05
CA ALA A 36 3.05 -14.04 -8.64
C ALA A 36 4.28 -14.65 -9.34
N PRO A 37 4.50 -14.51 -10.66
CA PRO A 37 5.70 -15.03 -11.32
C PRO A 37 7.00 -14.34 -10.91
N LEU A 38 6.92 -13.17 -10.26
CA LEU A 38 8.04 -12.30 -9.89
C LEU A 38 8.42 -12.40 -8.40
N LEU A 39 7.67 -13.17 -7.62
CA LEU A 39 8.00 -13.43 -6.23
C LEU A 39 9.27 -14.26 -6.11
N ASP A 40 10.15 -13.89 -5.20
CA ASP A 40 11.36 -14.62 -4.84
C ASP A 40 11.56 -14.60 -3.31
N GLU A 41 12.52 -15.39 -2.82
CA GLU A 41 12.78 -15.50 -1.37
C GLU A 41 13.14 -14.16 -0.72
N VAL A 42 13.85 -13.27 -1.43
CA VAL A 42 14.22 -11.95 -0.91
C VAL A 42 12.99 -11.09 -0.78
N ALA A 43 12.15 -11.04 -1.82
CA ALA A 43 10.89 -10.30 -1.79
C ALA A 43 9.96 -10.84 -0.70
N GLY A 44 9.81 -12.15 -0.58
CA GLY A 44 9.00 -12.80 0.46
C GLY A 44 9.46 -12.44 1.87
N ALA A 45 10.77 -12.55 2.15
CA ALA A 45 11.34 -12.18 3.45
C ALA A 45 11.13 -10.69 3.78
N GLN A 46 11.28 -9.81 2.80
CA GLN A 46 11.08 -8.37 2.98
C GLN A 46 9.60 -8.02 3.19
N VAL A 47 8.66 -8.71 2.53
CA VAL A 47 7.22 -8.55 2.78
C VAL A 47 6.91 -8.95 4.23
N GLY A 48 7.41 -10.10 4.71
CA GLY A 48 7.26 -10.50 6.11
C GLY A 48 7.79 -9.44 7.07
N ALA A 49 9.01 -8.96 6.85
CA ALA A 49 9.63 -7.90 7.66
C ALA A 49 8.86 -6.56 7.62
N ALA A 50 8.21 -6.24 6.50
CA ALA A 50 7.40 -5.03 6.39
C ALA A 50 6.14 -5.05 7.28
N TYR A 51 5.68 -6.22 7.68
CA TYR A 51 4.52 -6.38 8.58
C TYR A 51 4.91 -6.55 10.05
N GLU A 52 6.19 -6.63 10.39
CA GLU A 52 6.62 -6.68 11.80
C GLU A 52 6.17 -5.43 12.56
N GLY A 53 5.50 -5.64 13.70
CA GLY A 53 4.99 -4.55 14.54
C GLY A 53 3.68 -3.93 14.06
N THR A 54 3.12 -4.37 12.94
CA THR A 54 1.81 -3.92 12.47
C THR A 54 0.72 -4.32 13.46
N ASP A 55 -0.06 -3.33 13.91
CA ASP A 55 -1.10 -3.53 14.91
C ASP A 55 -2.51 -3.12 14.43
N ALA A 56 -2.66 -2.64 13.20
CA ALA A 56 -3.93 -2.41 12.53
C ALA A 56 -3.82 -2.39 11.00
N LEU A 57 -4.91 -2.72 10.31
CA LEU A 57 -5.07 -2.53 8.87
C LEU A 57 -6.07 -1.41 8.58
N LEU A 58 -5.73 -0.52 7.64
CA LEU A 58 -6.64 0.46 7.05
C LEU A 58 -6.86 0.09 5.59
N LEU A 59 -8.05 -0.36 5.27
CA LEU A 59 -8.40 -0.95 3.98
C LEU A 59 -9.50 -0.15 3.27
N GLY A 60 -9.36 0.06 1.99
CA GLY A 60 -10.47 0.43 1.14
C GLY A 60 -11.41 -0.76 0.92
N ARG A 61 -12.69 -0.50 0.67
CA ARG A 61 -13.75 -1.49 0.55
C ARG A 61 -13.36 -2.69 -0.34
N ARG A 62 -12.81 -2.46 -1.53
CA ARG A 62 -12.45 -3.55 -2.46
C ARG A 62 -11.38 -4.47 -1.90
N THR A 63 -10.31 -3.91 -1.37
CA THR A 63 -9.24 -4.69 -0.75
C THR A 63 -9.76 -5.45 0.47
N TYR A 64 -10.64 -4.83 1.25
CA TYR A 64 -11.30 -5.52 2.34
C TYR A 64 -12.11 -6.73 1.86
N ASP A 65 -12.93 -6.59 0.83
CA ASP A 65 -13.74 -7.71 0.31
C ASP A 65 -12.87 -8.88 -0.18
N ILE A 66 -11.74 -8.59 -0.85
CA ILE A 66 -10.75 -9.57 -1.28
C ILE A 66 -10.11 -10.25 -0.07
N PHE A 67 -9.61 -9.48 0.87
CA PHE A 67 -8.90 -9.97 2.05
C PHE A 67 -9.80 -10.79 2.98
N ALA A 68 -11.04 -10.35 3.19
CA ALA A 68 -12.04 -11.05 3.99
C ALA A 68 -12.45 -12.40 3.40
N SER A 69 -12.33 -12.58 2.09
CA SER A 69 -12.58 -13.86 1.42
C SER A 69 -11.38 -14.80 1.42
N TYR A 70 -10.18 -14.31 1.71
CA TYR A 70 -8.92 -15.06 1.63
C TYR A 70 -8.32 -15.36 3.02
N TRP A 71 -7.94 -14.33 3.77
CA TRP A 71 -7.14 -14.45 4.99
C TRP A 71 -7.78 -15.27 6.11
N PRO A 72 -9.11 -15.24 6.36
CA PRO A 72 -9.73 -16.08 7.39
C PRO A 72 -9.62 -17.58 7.11
N HIS A 73 -9.30 -17.97 5.89
CA HIS A 73 -9.22 -19.37 5.45
C HIS A 73 -7.77 -19.87 5.30
N GLN A 74 -6.78 -19.02 5.59
CA GLN A 74 -5.37 -19.40 5.58
C GLN A 74 -4.95 -19.84 6.99
N ASP A 75 -4.54 -21.10 7.15
CA ASP A 75 -4.18 -21.70 8.44
C ASP A 75 -2.77 -22.32 8.46
N GLY A 76 -1.93 -22.00 7.47
CA GLY A 76 -0.56 -22.50 7.36
C GLY A 76 0.11 -22.16 6.03
N GLY A 77 1.28 -22.75 5.79
CA GLY A 77 2.06 -22.49 4.57
C GLY A 77 2.83 -21.18 4.62
N GLU A 78 3.23 -20.68 3.46
CA GLU A 78 4.04 -19.46 3.32
C GLU A 78 3.32 -18.20 3.82
N ASP A 79 1.99 -18.17 3.72
CA ASP A 79 1.16 -17.05 4.18
C ASP A 79 0.72 -17.15 5.65
N GLY A 80 1.06 -18.24 6.37
CA GLY A 80 0.52 -18.56 7.67
C GLY A 80 0.79 -17.50 8.76
N GLU A 81 1.97 -16.89 8.75
CA GLU A 81 2.33 -15.85 9.72
C GLU A 81 1.57 -14.56 9.44
N ILE A 82 1.47 -14.14 8.17
CA ILE A 82 0.71 -12.97 7.75
C ILE A 82 -0.78 -13.18 8.01
N ALA A 83 -1.31 -14.38 7.72
CA ALA A 83 -2.70 -14.71 8.00
C ALA A 83 -3.01 -14.64 9.51
N THR A 84 -2.13 -15.19 10.35
CA THR A 84 -2.25 -15.12 11.80
C THR A 84 -2.29 -13.67 12.28
N LEU A 85 -1.36 -12.83 11.81
CA LEU A 85 -1.33 -11.41 12.12
C LEU A 85 -2.61 -10.72 11.69
N PHE A 86 -2.97 -10.79 10.40
CA PHE A 86 -4.12 -10.10 9.85
C PHE A 86 -5.44 -10.54 10.47
N ASN A 87 -5.59 -11.81 10.84
CA ASN A 87 -6.78 -12.30 11.53
C ASN A 87 -6.88 -11.78 12.98
N SER A 88 -5.75 -11.48 13.63
CA SER A 88 -5.70 -11.05 15.03
C SER A 88 -5.89 -9.55 15.25
N ILE A 89 -5.41 -8.70 14.32
CA ILE A 89 -5.42 -7.24 14.48
C ILE A 89 -6.73 -6.60 13.98
N PRO A 90 -7.11 -5.39 14.42
CA PRO A 90 -8.26 -4.66 13.93
C PRO A 90 -8.11 -4.22 12.46
N LYS A 91 -9.24 -4.20 11.75
CA LYS A 91 -9.37 -3.75 10.36
C LYS A 91 -10.32 -2.56 10.28
N TYR A 92 -9.83 -1.44 9.79
CA TYR A 92 -10.62 -0.24 9.56
C TYR A 92 -10.94 -0.11 8.08
N VAL A 93 -12.23 -0.02 7.75
CA VAL A 93 -12.71 -0.10 6.37
C VAL A 93 -13.25 1.25 5.89
N ALA A 94 -12.53 1.87 4.97
CA ALA A 94 -12.99 3.08 4.29
C ALA A 94 -13.98 2.72 3.18
N SER A 95 -15.26 3.07 3.37
CA SER A 95 -16.34 2.79 2.43
C SER A 95 -17.38 3.90 2.42
N ARG A 96 -17.86 4.27 1.21
CA ARG A 96 -18.99 5.20 1.04
C ARG A 96 -20.34 4.52 1.15
N GLY A 97 -20.36 3.17 1.08
CA GLY A 97 -21.55 2.35 1.22
C GLY A 97 -21.60 1.63 2.56
N ARG A 98 -22.42 0.61 2.63
CA ARG A 98 -22.50 -0.30 3.78
C ARG A 98 -21.84 -1.63 3.42
N PRO A 99 -20.56 -1.86 3.80
CA PRO A 99 -19.90 -3.13 3.58
C PRO A 99 -20.49 -4.23 4.47
N ASP A 100 -20.41 -5.46 4.00
CA ASP A 100 -20.51 -6.61 4.88
C ASP A 100 -19.16 -6.78 5.59
N LEU A 101 -19.15 -6.66 6.91
CA LEU A 101 -17.93 -6.73 7.74
C LEU A 101 -17.86 -8.08 8.45
N SER A 102 -17.88 -9.18 7.69
CA SER A 102 -17.85 -10.55 8.20
C SER A 102 -16.50 -10.95 8.79
N TRP A 103 -15.41 -10.32 8.39
CA TRP A 103 -14.07 -10.60 8.94
C TRP A 103 -13.94 -10.02 10.36
N ALA A 104 -13.61 -10.88 11.31
CA ALA A 104 -13.55 -10.51 12.73
C ALA A 104 -12.63 -9.31 12.99
N GLY A 105 -13.03 -8.41 13.89
CA GLY A 105 -12.28 -7.20 14.23
C GLY A 105 -12.40 -6.08 13.20
N SER A 106 -13.36 -6.15 12.27
CA SER A 106 -13.57 -5.13 11.24
C SER A 106 -14.54 -4.03 11.71
N THR A 107 -14.21 -2.78 11.37
CA THR A 107 -15.02 -1.60 11.68
C THR A 107 -15.06 -0.67 10.48
N GLN A 108 -16.26 -0.24 10.06
CA GLN A 108 -16.40 0.77 9.03
C GLN A 108 -16.05 2.16 9.60
N LEU A 109 -15.25 2.92 8.85
CA LEU A 109 -14.92 4.29 9.18
C LEU A 109 -16.10 5.23 8.93
N GLY A 110 -16.12 6.33 9.67
CA GLY A 110 -17.05 7.45 9.44
C GLY A 110 -16.80 8.16 8.10
N PRO A 111 -17.69 9.08 7.74
CA PRO A 111 -17.63 9.77 6.45
C PRO A 111 -16.43 10.72 6.32
N ASP A 112 -15.91 11.23 7.43
CA ASP A 112 -14.69 12.05 7.46
C ASP A 112 -13.47 11.15 7.60
N LEU A 113 -12.81 10.87 6.46
CA LEU A 113 -11.66 10.00 6.44
C LEU A 113 -10.46 10.61 7.16
N ALA A 114 -10.28 11.93 7.08
CA ALA A 114 -9.13 12.59 7.68
C ALA A 114 -9.16 12.50 9.21
N ASP A 115 -10.33 12.76 9.81
CA ASP A 115 -10.51 12.62 11.24
C ASP A 115 -10.41 11.16 11.69
N ALA A 116 -11.02 10.23 10.94
CA ALA A 116 -10.91 8.81 11.23
C ALA A 116 -9.45 8.30 11.20
N VAL A 117 -8.64 8.73 10.23
CA VAL A 117 -7.22 8.37 10.15
C VAL A 117 -6.42 8.94 11.34
N ARG A 118 -6.71 10.17 11.76
CA ARG A 118 -6.07 10.74 12.96
C ARG A 118 -6.40 9.94 14.21
N GLU A 119 -7.68 9.58 14.40
CA GLU A 119 -8.09 8.73 15.52
C GLU A 119 -7.44 7.35 15.52
N ILE A 120 -7.30 6.72 14.35
CA ILE A 120 -6.59 5.44 14.21
C ILE A 120 -5.13 5.60 14.59
N ARG A 121 -4.46 6.64 14.10
CA ARG A 121 -3.06 6.96 14.42
C ARG A 121 -2.84 7.16 15.93
N ASP A 122 -3.79 7.72 16.63
CA ASP A 122 -3.69 7.93 18.08
C ASP A 122 -3.87 6.64 18.90
N ARG A 123 -4.47 5.60 18.30
CA ARG A 123 -4.76 4.31 18.96
C ARG A 123 -3.75 3.21 18.65
N HIS A 124 -3.00 3.35 17.56
CA HIS A 124 -2.12 2.32 17.02
C HIS A 124 -0.71 2.85 16.81
N GLU A 125 0.26 1.94 16.82
CA GLU A 125 1.67 2.30 16.60
C GLU A 125 2.08 2.15 15.13
N ASP A 126 1.60 1.11 14.43
CA ASP A 126 1.90 0.88 13.01
C ASP A 126 0.66 0.38 12.24
N VAL A 127 0.07 1.26 11.47
CA VAL A 127 -1.11 1.00 10.64
C VAL A 127 -0.69 0.79 9.20
N LYS A 128 -1.00 -0.38 8.63
CA LYS A 128 -0.72 -0.68 7.21
C LYS A 128 -1.93 -0.42 6.32
N VAL A 129 -1.65 0.21 5.18
CA VAL A 129 -2.60 0.45 4.11
C VAL A 129 -2.14 -0.30 2.87
N VAL A 130 -2.76 -1.43 2.57
CA VAL A 130 -2.41 -2.30 1.42
C VAL A 130 -3.29 -2.03 0.19
N GLY A 131 -4.16 -1.05 0.28
CA GLY A 131 -5.15 -0.69 -0.74
C GLY A 131 -6.49 -0.30 -0.10
N SER A 132 -7.50 0.01 -0.87
CA SER A 132 -7.56 0.03 -2.34
C SER A 132 -6.84 1.24 -2.94
N LEU A 133 -6.51 1.18 -4.23
CA LEU A 133 -5.88 2.31 -4.93
C LEU A 133 -6.67 3.62 -4.75
N ASN A 134 -8.00 3.58 -4.74
CA ASN A 134 -8.80 4.78 -4.47
C ASN A 134 -8.59 5.36 -3.07
N LEU A 135 -8.42 4.51 -2.05
CA LEU A 135 -8.06 4.96 -0.71
C LEU A 135 -6.66 5.56 -0.72
N VAL A 136 -5.70 4.88 -1.31
CA VAL A 136 -4.31 5.34 -1.44
C VAL A 136 -4.25 6.71 -2.11
N GLN A 137 -4.97 6.93 -3.24
CA GLN A 137 -5.06 8.25 -3.87
C GLN A 137 -5.56 9.34 -2.91
N THR A 138 -6.54 9.02 -2.06
CA THR A 138 -7.04 9.98 -1.08
C THR A 138 -5.98 10.28 0.00
N LEU A 139 -5.33 9.25 0.54
CA LEU A 139 -4.28 9.42 1.55
C LEU A 139 -3.09 10.22 1.02
N LEU A 140 -2.67 9.96 -0.22
CA LEU A 140 -1.60 10.72 -0.89
C LEU A 140 -2.01 12.20 -1.09
N ARG A 141 -3.20 12.46 -1.60
CA ARG A 141 -3.70 13.81 -1.85
C ARG A 141 -3.83 14.64 -0.57
N GLU A 142 -4.36 14.03 0.48
CA GLU A 142 -4.59 14.69 1.77
C GLU A 142 -3.35 14.61 2.70
N LYS A 143 -2.25 13.98 2.24
CA LYS A 143 -1.01 13.75 3.02
C LYS A 143 -1.28 13.06 4.37
N LEU A 144 -2.17 12.07 4.36
CA LEU A 144 -2.57 11.28 5.53
C LEU A 144 -1.76 9.99 5.66
N PHE A 145 -0.47 10.07 5.46
CA PHE A 145 0.48 8.96 5.59
C PHE A 145 1.83 9.48 6.09
N ASP A 146 2.65 8.59 6.64
CA ASP A 146 4.00 8.89 7.12
C ASP A 146 5.06 8.20 6.24
N ARG A 147 4.74 6.98 5.79
CA ARG A 147 5.63 6.16 4.95
C ARG A 147 4.91 5.64 3.71
N LEU A 148 5.69 5.50 2.66
CA LEU A 148 5.30 4.82 1.43
C LEU A 148 6.33 3.74 1.13
N ASP A 149 5.92 2.49 1.29
CA ASP A 149 6.66 1.30 0.91
C ASP A 149 6.22 0.91 -0.49
N LEU A 150 7.13 1.00 -1.45
CA LEU A 150 6.85 0.77 -2.87
C LEU A 150 7.68 -0.41 -3.38
N TRP A 151 6.99 -1.45 -3.83
CA TRP A 151 7.54 -2.64 -4.44
C TRP A 151 7.45 -2.52 -5.96
N LEU A 152 8.54 -2.14 -6.62
CA LEU A 152 8.61 -2.03 -8.08
C LEU A 152 9.00 -3.36 -8.71
N HIS A 153 8.13 -3.87 -9.57
CA HIS A 153 8.34 -5.12 -10.28
C HIS A 153 8.76 -4.86 -11.73
N PRO A 154 9.69 -5.65 -12.30
CA PRO A 154 10.30 -5.42 -13.60
C PRO A 154 9.37 -5.79 -14.77
N VAL A 155 8.17 -5.23 -14.78
CA VAL A 155 7.15 -5.43 -15.81
C VAL A 155 6.45 -4.12 -16.15
N VAL A 156 6.03 -3.97 -17.40
CA VAL A 156 5.23 -2.84 -17.92
C VAL A 156 3.95 -3.43 -18.49
N LEU A 157 2.80 -2.99 -18.04
CA LEU A 157 1.49 -3.49 -18.48
C LEU A 157 0.78 -2.55 -19.46
N GLY A 158 1.07 -1.26 -19.39
CA GLY A 158 0.50 -0.24 -20.29
C GLY A 158 -0.95 0.14 -20.01
N VAL A 159 -1.68 -0.67 -19.24
CA VAL A 159 -3.07 -0.45 -18.84
C VAL A 159 -3.27 -0.82 -17.38
N GLY A 160 -4.28 -0.24 -16.73
CA GLY A 160 -4.62 -0.51 -15.33
C GLY A 160 -4.59 0.74 -14.45
N LYS A 161 -5.07 0.60 -13.21
CA LYS A 161 -5.04 1.69 -12.22
C LYS A 161 -3.64 1.81 -11.64
N LYS A 162 -3.16 3.05 -11.57
CA LYS A 162 -1.81 3.38 -11.09
C LYS A 162 -1.81 3.75 -9.62
N VAL A 163 -0.67 3.55 -8.98
CA VAL A 163 -0.39 4.07 -7.62
C VAL A 163 -0.40 5.60 -7.61
N PHE A 164 0.24 6.21 -8.61
CA PHE A 164 0.14 7.64 -8.87
C PHE A 164 -0.58 7.82 -10.20
N ASP A 165 -1.81 8.34 -10.15
CA ASP A 165 -2.60 8.61 -11.35
C ASP A 165 -2.39 10.05 -11.86
N ASP A 166 -3.00 10.36 -13.00
CA ASP A 166 -2.95 11.70 -13.56
C ASP A 166 -3.64 12.70 -12.62
N GLY A 167 -2.93 13.76 -12.23
CA GLY A 167 -3.41 14.73 -11.25
C GLY A 167 -3.02 14.43 -9.79
N ALA A 168 -2.09 13.51 -9.57
CA ALA A 168 -1.48 13.33 -8.25
C ALA A 168 -0.91 14.66 -7.72
N VAL A 169 -1.12 14.94 -6.44
CA VAL A 169 -0.64 16.18 -5.81
C VAL A 169 0.88 16.13 -5.68
N PRO A 170 1.60 17.18 -6.16
CA PRO A 170 3.04 17.26 -6.00
C PRO A 170 3.45 17.13 -4.52
N THR A 171 4.29 16.15 -4.22
CA THR A 171 4.66 15.79 -2.85
C THR A 171 6.14 15.44 -2.79
N ASN A 172 6.84 15.98 -1.82
CA ASN A 172 8.21 15.57 -1.51
C ASN A 172 8.19 14.29 -0.67
N VAL A 173 9.07 13.37 -1.01
CA VAL A 173 9.35 12.17 -0.21
C VAL A 173 10.86 12.01 -0.08
N THR A 174 11.31 11.44 1.05
CA THR A 174 12.72 11.16 1.32
C THR A 174 12.93 9.66 1.41
N LEU A 175 13.90 9.12 0.70
CA LEU A 175 14.29 7.72 0.83
C LEU A 175 14.86 7.49 2.24
N LEU A 176 14.26 6.59 3.01
CA LEU A 176 14.61 6.36 4.42
C LEU A 176 15.74 5.35 4.60
N GLU A 177 15.90 4.44 3.65
CA GLU A 177 16.93 3.38 3.69
C GLU A 177 17.36 3.02 2.27
N PRO A 178 18.52 2.38 2.07
CA PRO A 178 18.96 1.92 0.76
C PRO A 178 17.94 0.97 0.12
N PRO A 179 17.70 1.08 -1.21
CA PRO A 179 16.82 0.15 -1.92
C PRO A 179 17.30 -1.30 -1.78
N ILE A 180 16.34 -2.22 -1.67
CA ILE A 180 16.63 -3.66 -1.64
C ILE A 180 16.15 -4.25 -2.96
N ALA A 181 17.03 -4.97 -3.66
CA ALA A 181 16.70 -5.62 -4.92
C ALA A 181 16.70 -7.14 -4.77
N GLY A 182 15.63 -7.78 -5.20
CA GLY A 182 15.54 -9.24 -5.30
C GLY A 182 16.16 -9.78 -6.59
N PRO A 183 16.52 -11.07 -6.63
CA PRO A 183 17.14 -11.71 -7.77
C PRO A 183 16.25 -11.77 -9.03
N ARG A 184 14.94 -11.65 -8.87
CA ARG A 184 13.98 -11.52 -10.00
C ARG A 184 13.73 -10.08 -10.43
N GLY A 185 14.49 -9.12 -9.88
CA GLY A 185 14.46 -7.72 -10.30
C GLY A 185 13.39 -6.87 -9.62
N THR A 186 12.66 -7.38 -8.63
CA THR A 186 11.81 -6.58 -7.76
C THR A 186 12.67 -5.66 -6.91
N VAL A 187 12.30 -4.38 -6.80
CA VAL A 187 12.99 -3.38 -5.99
C VAL A 187 12.05 -2.85 -4.93
N PHE A 188 12.44 -2.98 -3.66
CA PHE A 188 11.78 -2.38 -2.53
C PHE A 188 12.35 -0.99 -2.22
N LEU A 189 11.47 -0.02 -2.05
CA LEU A 189 11.77 1.38 -1.78
C LEU A 189 10.91 1.86 -0.62
N ARG A 190 11.54 2.36 0.45
CA ARG A 190 10.85 2.96 1.59
C ARG A 190 11.06 4.45 1.63
N TYR A 191 9.98 5.20 1.49
CA TYR A 191 9.98 6.65 1.55
C TYR A 191 9.24 7.17 2.77
N GLY A 192 9.74 8.25 3.36
CA GLY A 192 9.02 9.09 4.32
C GLY A 192 8.40 10.30 3.63
N LEU A 193 7.23 10.73 4.10
CA LEU A 193 6.65 11.99 3.69
C LEU A 193 7.56 13.14 4.14
N ALA A 194 7.91 14.04 3.22
CA ALA A 194 8.72 15.22 3.50
C ALA A 194 7.87 16.50 3.39
N GLU A 195 8.33 17.55 4.06
CA GLU A 195 7.64 18.84 4.04
C GLU A 195 7.84 19.59 2.71
N GLY A 196 6.98 20.58 2.49
CA GLY A 196 7.04 21.49 1.36
C GLY A 196 6.44 20.94 0.08
N VAL A 197 6.76 21.61 -1.02
CA VAL A 197 6.40 21.22 -2.39
C VAL A 197 7.68 20.99 -3.20
N PRO A 198 7.65 20.16 -4.24
CA PRO A 198 8.81 19.93 -5.09
C PRO A 198 9.37 21.23 -5.65
N ALA A 199 10.65 21.48 -5.43
CA ALA A 199 11.36 22.61 -6.00
C ALA A 199 11.62 22.37 -7.48
N THR A 200 11.68 23.46 -8.24
CA THR A 200 12.13 23.44 -9.64
C THR A 200 13.45 24.20 -9.77
N GLY A 201 14.27 23.82 -10.73
CA GLY A 201 15.55 24.46 -10.98
C GLY A 201 15.89 24.46 -12.46
N ASP A 202 16.93 25.20 -12.82
CA ASP A 202 17.51 25.22 -14.16
C ASP A 202 18.86 24.49 -14.12
N MET A 203 18.97 23.38 -14.80
CA MET A 203 20.22 22.59 -14.87
C MET A 203 21.36 23.35 -15.58
N ALA A 204 21.05 24.38 -16.40
CA ALA A 204 22.02 25.22 -17.01
C ALA A 204 22.48 26.41 -16.15
N ALA A 205 21.80 26.67 -15.02
CA ALA A 205 22.21 27.72 -14.10
C ALA A 205 23.44 27.25 -13.29
N PRO A 206 24.47 28.10 -13.12
CA PRO A 206 25.60 27.78 -12.27
C PRO A 206 25.11 27.53 -10.83
N ASP A 207 25.67 26.50 -10.20
CA ASP A 207 25.38 26.16 -8.82
C ASP A 207 25.65 27.40 -7.93
N ARG A 208 24.58 28.02 -7.47
CA ARG A 208 24.68 29.10 -6.49
C ARG A 208 24.72 28.42 -5.13
N GLY A 209 25.93 27.92 -4.78
CA GLY A 209 26.19 27.32 -3.49
C GLY A 209 25.54 28.13 -2.36
N VAL A 210 24.70 27.44 -1.59
CA VAL A 210 24.09 27.91 -0.34
C VAL A 210 25.07 27.66 0.79
#